data_8c3ada82b687fcbf31fa5825967a7270
#
_entry.id   8c3ada82b687fcbf31fa5825967a7270
#
_cell.length_a   1.000
_cell.length_b   1.000
_cell.length_c   1.000
_cell.angle_alpha   90.00
_cell.angle_beta   90.00
_cell.angle_gamma   90.00
#
_symmetry.space_group_name_H-M   'P 1'
#
loop_
_entity.id
_entity.type
_entity.pdbx_description
1 polymer ?
#
loop_
_entity_poly.entity_id
_entity_poly.type
_entity_poly.pdbx_seq_one_letter_code
_entity_poly.pdbx_strand_id
1 'polypeptide(L)'
;ASFLISGEVLGQRPMSQRRDTLNVIRRDAEVKESLLRPLSAQLLDPTAPEISGLVDRNKLLGIFGRGRKSQMALADQMGLKEIPTPAGGCKLAEKENSRRYWPVLTRLKEPTVEDFELSNIGRQYWFGDHWLSMGRNEADNSALERLVRPGDAILRVRDFPSPFALARQLTPWDNETLQDAASLVASYSPKGVRAAEASPDGTIAVRVQINGESTFVNVAPKRTPALPWGEPEFVDVRKAIKAENRPTFDE
;
A
#
# COMPACT_ATOMS: atom_id res chain seq x y z
N ALA A 1 2.46 1.11 -33.44
CA ALA A 1 3.56 2.03 -33.19
C ALA A 1 4.82 1.49 -33.85
N SER A 2 5.67 2.36 -34.41
CA SER A 2 6.90 1.94 -35.11
C SER A 2 8.01 1.57 -34.14
N PHE A 3 8.00 2.08 -32.93
CA PHE A 3 8.94 1.77 -31.85
C PHE A 3 8.38 2.18 -30.48
N LEU A 4 9.05 1.76 -29.43
CA LEU A 4 8.71 2.04 -28.03
C LEU A 4 9.76 2.96 -27.40
N ILE A 5 9.35 3.75 -26.41
CA ILE A 5 10.25 4.62 -25.64
C ILE A 5 10.13 4.25 -24.15
N SER A 6 11.28 4.16 -23.47
CA SER A 6 11.36 3.97 -22.03
C SER A 6 12.20 5.09 -21.39
N GLY A 7 11.75 5.63 -20.26
CA GLY A 7 12.49 6.59 -19.44
C GLY A 7 13.58 5.95 -18.55
N GLU A 8 13.93 4.70 -18.77
CA GLU A 8 14.97 4.01 -17.99
C GLU A 8 16.35 4.65 -18.21
N VAL A 9 17.13 4.73 -17.13
CA VAL A 9 18.50 5.23 -17.15
C VAL A 9 19.45 4.12 -16.74
N LEU A 10 20.49 3.92 -17.58
CA LEU A 10 21.52 2.91 -17.34
C LEU A 10 22.19 3.12 -15.98
N GLY A 11 22.18 2.08 -15.13
CA GLY A 11 22.85 2.12 -13.83
C GLY A 11 22.09 2.88 -12.75
N GLN A 12 20.90 3.42 -13.00
CA GLN A 12 20.13 4.16 -12.00
C GLN A 12 19.59 3.25 -10.90
N ARG A 13 19.13 2.05 -11.25
CA ARG A 13 18.70 1.03 -10.29
C ARG A 13 19.67 -0.16 -10.33
N PRO A 14 20.17 -0.60 -9.16
CA PRO A 14 21.28 -1.56 -9.11
C PRO A 14 20.94 -2.95 -9.64
N MET A 15 19.67 -3.34 -9.66
CA MET A 15 19.25 -4.68 -10.09
C MET A 15 18.55 -4.67 -11.46
N SER A 16 17.67 -3.70 -11.71
CA SER A 16 16.79 -3.71 -12.90
C SER A 16 17.31 -2.86 -14.07
N GLN A 17 18.28 -1.95 -13.85
CA GLN A 17 18.78 -1.04 -14.88
C GLN A 17 20.29 -1.20 -15.13
N ARG A 18 20.82 -2.38 -14.88
CA ARG A 18 22.13 -2.79 -15.36
C ARG A 18 22.05 -3.13 -16.85
N ARG A 19 23.14 -3.01 -17.58
CA ARG A 19 23.19 -3.28 -19.03
C ARG A 19 22.67 -4.68 -19.37
N ASP A 20 23.15 -5.68 -18.64
CA ASP A 20 22.74 -7.08 -18.79
C ASP A 20 21.24 -7.25 -18.58
N THR A 21 20.69 -6.69 -17.50
CA THR A 21 19.26 -6.77 -17.17
C THR A 21 18.40 -6.02 -18.21
N LEU A 22 18.81 -4.83 -18.64
CA LEU A 22 18.11 -4.09 -19.70
C LEU A 22 18.08 -4.86 -21.03
N ASN A 23 19.12 -5.63 -21.33
CA ASN A 23 19.18 -6.50 -22.50
C ASN A 23 18.27 -7.72 -22.37
N VAL A 24 18.21 -8.33 -21.18
CA VAL A 24 17.28 -9.43 -20.90
C VAL A 24 15.83 -8.95 -21.04
N ILE A 25 15.48 -7.81 -20.44
CA ILE A 25 14.13 -7.25 -20.50
C ILE A 25 13.66 -7.01 -21.95
N ARG A 26 14.50 -6.35 -22.77
CA ARG A 26 14.12 -6.06 -24.17
C ARG A 26 14.01 -7.30 -25.03
N ARG A 27 14.80 -8.34 -24.73
CA ARG A 27 14.73 -9.65 -25.40
C ARG A 27 13.47 -10.41 -25.04
N ASP A 28 13.20 -10.53 -23.72
CA ASP A 28 12.07 -11.32 -23.20
C ASP A 28 10.72 -10.66 -23.51
N ALA A 29 10.69 -9.34 -23.69
CA ALA A 29 9.54 -8.60 -24.19
C ALA A 29 9.44 -8.55 -25.74
N GLU A 30 10.33 -9.20 -26.46
CA GLU A 30 10.39 -9.25 -27.95
C GLU A 30 10.48 -7.86 -28.62
N VAL A 31 11.05 -6.87 -27.90
CA VAL A 31 11.19 -5.48 -28.36
C VAL A 31 12.66 -5.05 -28.52
N LYS A 32 13.53 -6.01 -28.74
CA LYS A 32 15.01 -5.84 -28.71
C LYS A 32 15.47 -4.69 -29.62
N GLU A 33 14.95 -4.62 -30.83
CA GLU A 33 15.38 -3.66 -31.84
C GLU A 33 14.55 -2.36 -31.81
N SER A 34 13.39 -2.37 -31.17
CA SER A 34 12.41 -1.26 -31.22
C SER A 34 12.30 -0.48 -29.92
N LEU A 35 12.95 -0.89 -28.82
CA LEU A 35 12.89 -0.20 -27.53
C LEU A 35 14.01 0.83 -27.38
N LEU A 36 13.67 2.11 -27.57
CA LEU A 36 14.57 3.24 -27.40
C LEU A 36 14.58 3.74 -25.96
N ARG A 37 15.77 4.07 -25.43
CA ARG A 37 15.97 4.67 -24.09
C ARG A 37 16.67 6.03 -24.25
N PRO A 38 15.95 7.11 -24.57
CA PRO A 38 16.50 8.41 -24.96
C PRO A 38 17.49 8.99 -23.95
N LEU A 39 17.27 8.77 -22.67
CA LEU A 39 18.12 9.31 -21.59
C LEU A 39 19.50 8.66 -21.51
N SER A 40 19.65 7.43 -22.02
CA SER A 40 20.91 6.68 -21.98
C SER A 40 21.32 6.12 -23.35
N ALA A 41 20.69 6.56 -24.42
CA ALA A 41 20.86 5.99 -25.75
C ALA A 41 22.33 6.00 -26.22
N GLN A 42 23.06 7.10 -25.98
CA GLN A 42 24.47 7.21 -26.36
C GLN A 42 25.39 6.20 -25.69
N LEU A 43 24.96 5.59 -24.60
CA LEU A 43 25.69 4.57 -23.85
C LEU A 43 25.23 3.14 -24.16
N LEU A 44 24.17 2.98 -24.93
CA LEU A 44 23.58 1.68 -25.30
C LEU A 44 23.78 1.42 -26.80
N ASP A 45 23.58 0.17 -27.22
CA ASP A 45 23.62 -0.18 -28.63
C ASP A 45 22.49 0.54 -29.40
N PRO A 46 22.76 0.99 -30.64
CA PRO A 46 21.72 1.64 -31.45
C PRO A 46 20.53 0.73 -31.68
N THR A 47 19.35 1.34 -31.71
CA THR A 47 18.07 0.66 -32.02
C THR A 47 17.64 0.91 -33.45
N ALA A 48 16.70 0.14 -33.98
CA ALA A 48 16.23 0.27 -35.36
C ALA A 48 15.79 1.72 -35.73
N PRO A 49 15.07 2.48 -34.90
CA PRO A 49 14.73 3.87 -35.22
C PRO A 49 15.94 4.81 -35.29
N GLU A 50 17.03 4.52 -34.58
CA GLU A 50 18.29 5.27 -34.66
C GLU A 50 19.06 4.89 -35.94
N ILE A 51 19.12 3.60 -36.25
CA ILE A 51 19.84 3.09 -37.46
C ILE A 51 19.16 3.57 -38.75
N SER A 52 17.82 3.60 -38.78
CA SER A 52 17.07 4.05 -39.94
C SER A 52 17.04 5.57 -40.13
N GLY A 53 17.59 6.33 -39.15
CA GLY A 53 17.56 7.79 -39.19
C GLY A 53 16.19 8.40 -38.82
N LEU A 54 15.25 7.58 -38.36
CA LEU A 54 13.95 8.07 -37.87
C LEU A 54 14.12 8.91 -36.60
N VAL A 55 15.12 8.56 -35.78
CA VAL A 55 15.52 9.29 -34.59
C VAL A 55 16.99 9.67 -34.71
N ASP A 56 17.29 10.96 -34.57
CA ASP A 56 18.65 11.48 -34.56
C ASP A 56 19.34 11.14 -33.22
N ARG A 57 20.23 10.16 -33.24
CA ARG A 57 20.98 9.71 -32.08
C ARG A 57 21.81 10.82 -31.41
N ASN A 58 22.28 11.81 -32.16
CA ASN A 58 23.08 12.91 -31.62
C ASN A 58 22.26 13.84 -30.71
N LYS A 59 20.94 13.83 -30.84
CA LYS A 59 20.01 14.57 -29.97
C LYS A 59 19.61 13.78 -28.72
N LEU A 60 20.00 12.51 -28.62
CA LEU A 60 19.74 11.67 -27.46
C LEU A 60 20.86 11.84 -26.43
N LEU A 61 20.62 11.33 -25.21
CA LEU A 61 21.47 11.59 -24.06
C LEU A 61 22.31 10.36 -23.65
N GLY A 62 23.35 10.64 -22.87
CA GLY A 62 24.23 9.65 -22.26
C GLY A 62 24.19 9.73 -20.74
N ILE A 63 22.99 9.81 -20.13
CA ILE A 63 22.85 9.85 -18.67
C ILE A 63 23.10 8.46 -18.10
N PHE A 64 23.89 8.41 -17.00
CA PHE A 64 24.31 7.18 -16.34
C PHE A 64 24.32 7.31 -14.82
N GLY A 65 24.01 6.20 -14.14
CA GLY A 65 24.22 6.08 -12.70
C GLY A 65 23.04 6.52 -11.84
N ARG A 66 23.22 6.46 -10.50
CA ARG A 66 22.16 6.67 -9.52
C ARG A 66 21.81 8.14 -9.30
N GLY A 67 22.69 9.05 -9.71
CA GLY A 67 22.50 10.48 -9.55
C GLY A 67 21.38 11.00 -10.44
N ARG A 68 20.58 11.92 -9.93
CA ARG A 68 19.47 12.53 -10.68
C ARG A 68 19.72 13.97 -11.11
N LYS A 69 20.88 14.52 -10.80
CA LYS A 69 21.22 15.93 -11.11
C LYS A 69 21.03 16.24 -12.60
N SER A 70 21.54 15.37 -13.48
CA SER A 70 21.43 15.56 -14.93
C SER A 70 19.96 15.50 -15.42
N GLN A 71 19.14 14.61 -14.83
CA GLN A 71 17.72 14.53 -15.15
C GLN A 71 16.95 15.76 -14.68
N MET A 72 17.26 16.27 -13.48
CA MET A 72 16.64 17.49 -12.95
C MET A 72 17.03 18.71 -13.77
N ALA A 73 18.30 18.85 -14.14
CA ALA A 73 18.76 19.92 -15.02
C ALA A 73 18.08 19.87 -16.40
N LEU A 74 17.88 18.67 -16.95
CA LEU A 74 17.12 18.50 -18.19
C LEU A 74 15.65 18.92 -18.03
N ALA A 75 15.01 18.54 -16.93
CA ALA A 75 13.64 18.92 -16.64
C ALA A 75 13.47 20.46 -16.55
N ASP A 76 14.41 21.11 -15.89
CA ASP A 76 14.46 22.58 -15.78
C ASP A 76 14.63 23.23 -17.18
N GLN A 77 15.54 22.71 -18.00
CA GLN A 77 15.74 23.17 -19.39
C GLN A 77 14.48 22.99 -20.26
N MET A 78 13.73 21.93 -20.01
CA MET A 78 12.47 21.65 -20.71
C MET A 78 11.28 22.43 -20.12
N GLY A 79 11.45 23.21 -19.08
CA GLY A 79 10.39 23.99 -18.42
C GLY A 79 9.35 23.16 -17.70
N LEU A 80 9.68 21.93 -17.28
CA LEU A 80 8.77 21.06 -16.51
C LEU A 80 8.59 21.62 -15.11
N LYS A 81 7.40 22.14 -14.83
CA LYS A 81 7.07 22.76 -13.53
C LYS A 81 6.76 21.73 -12.44
N GLU A 82 6.17 20.61 -12.83
CA GLU A 82 5.82 19.52 -11.91
C GLU A 82 6.68 18.30 -12.24
N ILE A 83 7.56 17.97 -11.34
CA ILE A 83 8.37 16.76 -11.43
C ILE A 83 7.82 15.78 -10.39
N PRO A 84 7.24 14.64 -10.81
CA PRO A 84 6.77 13.63 -9.89
C PRO A 84 7.88 13.23 -8.93
N THR A 85 7.53 13.01 -7.66
CA THR A 85 8.49 12.52 -6.66
C THR A 85 9.25 11.34 -7.27
N PRO A 86 10.57 11.36 -7.23
CA PRO A 86 11.36 10.26 -7.75
C PRO A 86 10.86 8.97 -7.12
N ALA A 87 10.38 8.03 -7.92
CA ALA A 87 9.93 6.75 -7.41
C ALA A 87 11.05 6.19 -6.54
N GLY A 88 10.88 6.31 -5.27
CA GLY A 88 11.64 5.55 -4.27
C GLY A 88 11.60 4.11 -4.54
N GLY A 89 11.76 3.11 -4.30
CA GLY A 89 11.50 1.71 -4.66
C GLY A 89 10.04 1.45 -5.00
N CYS A 90 9.77 0.31 -5.53
CA CYS A 90 8.41 -0.18 -5.70
C CYS A 90 7.80 -0.38 -4.30
N LYS A 91 6.66 0.24 -4.02
CA LYS A 91 5.94 0.06 -2.75
C LYS A 91 5.71 -1.42 -2.41
N LEU A 92 5.53 -2.26 -3.42
CA LEU A 92 5.41 -3.71 -3.24
C LEU A 92 6.69 -4.39 -2.74
N ALA A 93 7.86 -3.77 -2.94
CA ALA A 93 9.15 -4.29 -2.47
C ALA A 93 9.52 -3.81 -1.05
N GLU A 94 8.78 -2.87 -0.49
CA GLU A 94 8.97 -2.36 0.87
C GLU A 94 8.33 -3.34 1.87
N LYS A 95 9.08 -3.78 2.86
CA LYS A 95 8.58 -4.73 3.88
C LYS A 95 7.31 -4.24 4.58
N GLU A 96 7.23 -2.95 4.85
CA GLU A 96 6.07 -2.33 5.51
C GLU A 96 4.82 -2.43 4.65
N ASN A 97 4.92 -2.12 3.36
CA ASN A 97 3.79 -2.24 2.44
C ASN A 97 3.46 -3.72 2.16
N SER A 98 4.48 -4.58 2.00
CA SER A 98 4.26 -6.01 1.78
C SER A 98 3.49 -6.66 2.93
N ARG A 99 3.82 -6.35 4.20
CA ARG A 99 3.08 -6.90 5.35
C ARG A 99 1.62 -6.45 5.36
N ARG A 100 1.33 -5.21 4.95
CA ARG A 100 -0.02 -4.64 4.89
C ARG A 100 -0.84 -5.18 3.72
N TYR A 101 -0.21 -5.43 2.58
CA TYR A 101 -0.86 -5.96 1.39
C TYR A 101 -1.14 -7.46 1.46
N TRP A 102 -0.35 -8.20 2.23
CA TRP A 102 -0.49 -9.65 2.32
C TRP A 102 -1.88 -10.11 2.76
N PRO A 103 -2.48 -9.60 3.85
CA PRO A 103 -3.84 -9.95 4.22
C PRO A 103 -4.88 -9.57 3.16
N VAL A 104 -4.70 -8.43 2.50
CA VAL A 104 -5.60 -7.98 1.41
C VAL A 104 -5.58 -9.00 0.26
N LEU A 105 -4.38 -9.44 -0.16
CA LEU A 105 -4.22 -10.42 -1.25
C LEU A 105 -4.71 -11.82 -0.90
N THR A 106 -4.62 -12.22 0.37
CA THR A 106 -4.91 -13.60 0.78
C THR A 106 -6.30 -13.82 1.35
N ARG A 107 -6.96 -12.75 1.83
CA ARG A 107 -8.27 -12.84 2.50
C ARG A 107 -9.41 -12.26 1.67
N LEU A 108 -9.14 -11.31 0.78
CA LEU A 108 -10.15 -10.77 -0.11
C LEU A 108 -10.21 -11.61 -1.39
N LYS A 109 -11.42 -11.99 -1.78
CA LYS A 109 -11.65 -12.76 -3.01
C LYS A 109 -11.33 -11.93 -4.26
N GLU A 110 -11.70 -10.66 -4.24
CA GLU A 110 -11.50 -9.69 -5.33
C GLU A 110 -11.03 -8.36 -4.74
N PRO A 111 -9.72 -8.22 -4.41
CA PRO A 111 -9.20 -6.99 -3.84
C PRO A 111 -9.21 -5.85 -4.87
N THR A 112 -9.60 -4.66 -4.43
CA THR A 112 -9.64 -3.45 -5.25
C THR A 112 -8.52 -2.49 -4.89
N VAL A 113 -8.32 -1.44 -5.69
CA VAL A 113 -7.31 -0.39 -5.43
C VAL A 113 -7.56 0.27 -4.06
N GLU A 114 -8.83 0.54 -3.73
CA GLU A 114 -9.22 1.18 -2.48
C GLU A 114 -8.93 0.27 -1.26
N ASP A 115 -8.90 -1.04 -1.42
CA ASP A 115 -8.52 -1.96 -0.33
C ASP A 115 -7.02 -1.86 -0.04
N PHE A 116 -6.19 -1.71 -1.08
CA PHE A 116 -4.76 -1.43 -0.89
C PHE A 116 -4.51 -0.03 -0.32
N GLU A 117 -5.30 0.97 -0.70
CA GLU A 117 -5.26 2.29 -0.08
C GLU A 117 -5.61 2.22 1.39
N LEU A 118 -6.73 1.56 1.74
CA LEU A 118 -7.18 1.35 3.12
C LEU A 118 -6.10 0.68 3.96
N SER A 119 -5.45 -0.35 3.45
CA SER A 119 -4.41 -1.07 4.17
C SER A 119 -3.19 -0.21 4.54
N ASN A 120 -2.96 0.90 3.81
CA ASN A 120 -1.83 1.81 4.05
C ASN A 120 -2.15 2.95 5.03
N ILE A 121 -3.43 3.11 5.43
CA ILE A 121 -3.86 4.22 6.28
C ILE A 121 -3.93 3.76 7.74
N GLY A 122 -3.36 4.53 8.65
CA GLY A 122 -3.51 4.32 10.07
C GLY A 122 -2.92 3.02 10.62
N ARG A 123 -3.57 2.50 11.65
CA ARG A 123 -3.31 1.18 12.26
C ARG A 123 -4.21 0.15 11.64
N GLN A 124 -3.67 -1.02 11.37
CA GLN A 124 -4.37 -2.12 10.73
C GLN A 124 -4.44 -3.31 11.68
N TYR A 125 -5.63 -3.84 11.92
CA TYR A 125 -5.85 -5.02 12.75
C TYR A 125 -6.68 -6.04 11.99
N TRP A 126 -6.31 -7.29 12.14
CA TRP A 126 -7.00 -8.41 11.53
C TRP A 126 -7.30 -9.48 12.58
N PHE A 127 -8.51 -10.03 12.50
CA PHE A 127 -8.93 -11.23 13.23
C PHE A 127 -9.72 -12.12 12.26
N GLY A 128 -9.17 -13.26 11.84
CA GLY A 128 -9.77 -14.01 10.75
C GLY A 128 -9.98 -13.12 9.51
N ASP A 129 -11.21 -13.07 9.00
CA ASP A 129 -11.62 -12.21 7.88
C ASP A 129 -12.17 -10.85 8.35
N HIS A 130 -12.07 -10.53 9.64
CA HIS A 130 -12.45 -9.23 10.17
C HIS A 130 -11.30 -8.25 10.05
N TRP A 131 -11.56 -7.10 9.44
CA TRP A 131 -10.56 -6.07 9.16
C TRP A 131 -10.93 -4.74 9.80
N LEU A 132 -10.13 -4.28 10.76
CA LEU A 132 -10.29 -3.02 11.46
C LEU A 132 -9.14 -2.06 11.13
N SER A 133 -9.46 -0.90 10.57
CA SER A 133 -8.53 0.18 10.29
C SER A 133 -8.81 1.36 11.21
N MET A 134 -7.78 1.92 11.87
CA MET A 134 -7.94 3.05 12.79
C MET A 134 -6.98 4.18 12.45
N GLY A 135 -7.47 5.41 12.38
CA GLY A 135 -6.65 6.59 12.15
C GLY A 135 -5.73 6.90 13.34
N ARG A 136 -4.55 7.44 13.03
CA ARG A 136 -3.56 7.90 14.03
C ARG A 136 -3.68 9.41 14.27
N ASN A 137 -4.18 10.14 13.28
CA ASN A 137 -4.31 11.59 13.24
C ASN A 137 -5.49 11.99 12.35
N GLU A 138 -5.75 13.30 12.23
CA GLU A 138 -6.86 13.85 11.45
C GLU A 138 -6.78 13.52 9.96
N ALA A 139 -5.57 13.52 9.39
CA ALA A 139 -5.38 13.17 7.98
C ALA A 139 -5.75 11.70 7.70
N ASP A 140 -5.33 10.78 8.59
CA ASP A 140 -5.73 9.37 8.51
C ASP A 140 -7.25 9.24 8.67
N ASN A 141 -7.86 9.94 9.65
CA ASN A 141 -9.32 9.89 9.87
C ASN A 141 -10.09 10.31 8.62
N SER A 142 -9.73 11.46 8.03
CA SER A 142 -10.35 11.97 6.80
C SER A 142 -10.12 11.04 5.60
N ALA A 143 -8.97 10.38 5.52
CA ALA A 143 -8.68 9.41 4.47
C ALA A 143 -9.53 8.13 4.63
N LEU A 144 -9.67 7.62 5.85
CA LEU A 144 -10.52 6.46 6.15
C LEU A 144 -12.00 6.74 5.83
N GLU A 145 -12.48 7.94 6.17
CA GLU A 145 -13.88 8.34 5.93
C GLU A 145 -14.25 8.30 4.44
N ARG A 146 -13.32 8.66 3.54
CA ARG A 146 -13.53 8.58 2.09
C ARG A 146 -13.58 7.16 1.54
N LEU A 147 -13.04 6.19 2.28
CA LEU A 147 -12.98 4.78 1.87
C LEU A 147 -14.10 3.91 2.44
N VAL A 148 -15.05 4.53 3.17
CA VAL A 148 -16.24 3.82 3.68
C VAL A 148 -17.09 3.33 2.52
N ARG A 149 -17.51 2.07 2.59
CA ARG A 149 -18.40 1.42 1.61
C ARG A 149 -19.71 1.01 2.28
N PRO A 150 -20.78 0.79 1.52
CA PRO A 150 -22.00 0.16 2.03
C PRO A 150 -21.68 -1.15 2.76
N GLY A 151 -22.24 -1.33 3.93
CA GLY A 151 -22.00 -2.49 4.80
C GLY A 151 -20.81 -2.36 5.75
N ASP A 152 -19.90 -1.40 5.56
CA ASP A 152 -18.84 -1.13 6.54
C ASP A 152 -19.44 -0.61 7.87
N ALA A 153 -18.81 -0.96 8.99
CA ALA A 153 -19.13 -0.37 10.28
C ALA A 153 -18.11 0.73 10.63
N ILE A 154 -18.62 1.86 11.11
CA ILE A 154 -17.80 2.97 11.60
C ILE A 154 -17.91 2.98 13.12
N LEU A 155 -16.78 2.96 13.82
CA LEU A 155 -16.72 3.01 15.27
C LEU A 155 -16.06 4.32 15.73
N ARG A 156 -16.73 5.02 16.66
CA ARG A 156 -16.19 6.23 17.31
C ARG A 156 -16.67 6.29 18.76
N VAL A 157 -15.84 6.73 19.70
CA VAL A 157 -16.29 7.03 21.05
C VAL A 157 -17.29 8.20 20.98
N ARG A 158 -18.43 8.07 21.67
CA ARG A 158 -19.54 9.02 21.54
C ARG A 158 -19.19 10.43 22.01
N ASP A 159 -18.69 10.55 23.24
CA ASP A 159 -18.61 11.85 23.94
C ASP A 159 -17.17 12.38 24.03
N PHE A 160 -16.19 11.66 23.47
CA PHE A 160 -14.78 12.00 23.56
C PHE A 160 -14.06 11.89 22.21
N PRO A 161 -13.03 12.72 21.98
CA PRO A 161 -12.17 12.55 20.82
C PRO A 161 -11.59 11.13 20.75
N SER A 162 -11.74 10.51 19.60
CA SER A 162 -11.24 9.15 19.35
C SER A 162 -10.76 9.02 17.90
N PRO A 163 -9.96 8.00 17.57
CA PRO A 163 -9.73 7.63 16.18
C PRO A 163 -11.04 7.41 15.43
N PHE A 164 -11.05 7.72 14.15
CA PHE A 164 -12.01 7.14 13.23
C PHE A 164 -11.61 5.69 13.02
N ALA A 165 -12.50 4.76 13.27
CA ALA A 165 -12.25 3.35 13.02
C ALA A 165 -13.24 2.83 11.98
N LEU A 166 -12.70 2.19 10.94
CA LEU A 166 -13.44 1.58 9.85
C LEU A 166 -13.29 0.06 9.96
N ALA A 167 -14.41 -0.61 10.20
CA ALA A 167 -14.51 -2.06 10.22
C ALA A 167 -15.03 -2.53 8.86
N ARG A 168 -14.13 -3.02 8.00
CA ARG A 168 -14.47 -3.57 6.69
C ARG A 168 -15.08 -4.96 6.87
N GLN A 169 -16.34 -5.09 6.51
CA GLN A 169 -17.07 -6.35 6.68
C GLN A 169 -16.91 -7.24 5.44
N LEU A 170 -15.87 -8.08 5.43
CA LEU A 170 -15.76 -9.16 4.44
C LEU A 170 -16.78 -10.26 4.73
N THR A 171 -17.08 -10.47 6.01
CA THR A 171 -18.19 -11.25 6.55
C THR A 171 -18.94 -10.41 7.59
N PRO A 172 -20.24 -10.57 7.80
CA PRO A 172 -20.97 -9.85 8.85
C PRO A 172 -20.31 -10.06 10.22
N TRP A 173 -20.10 -8.97 10.95
CA TRP A 173 -19.54 -9.03 12.29
C TRP A 173 -20.64 -9.33 13.30
N ASP A 174 -20.40 -10.28 14.17
CA ASP A 174 -21.27 -10.56 15.30
C ASP A 174 -21.12 -9.51 16.42
N ASN A 175 -21.98 -9.58 17.40
CA ASN A 175 -21.97 -8.62 18.52
C ASN A 175 -20.69 -8.72 19.36
N GLU A 176 -20.11 -9.91 19.52
CA GLU A 176 -18.88 -10.11 20.28
C GLU A 176 -17.70 -9.44 19.58
N THR A 177 -17.55 -9.66 18.29
CA THR A 177 -16.51 -9.02 17.46
C THR A 177 -16.64 -7.50 17.46
N LEU A 178 -17.88 -6.97 17.34
CA LEU A 178 -18.13 -5.52 17.38
C LEU A 178 -17.81 -4.92 18.75
N GLN A 179 -18.18 -5.58 19.85
CA GLN A 179 -17.87 -5.12 21.19
C GLN A 179 -16.37 -5.12 21.47
N ASP A 180 -15.68 -6.16 21.06
CA ASP A 180 -14.23 -6.27 21.27
C ASP A 180 -13.45 -5.23 20.44
N ALA A 181 -13.83 -5.04 19.19
CA ALA A 181 -13.29 -3.97 18.34
C ALA A 181 -13.59 -2.57 18.93
N ALA A 182 -14.80 -2.35 19.44
CA ALA A 182 -15.19 -1.09 20.11
C ALA A 182 -14.34 -0.84 21.36
N SER A 183 -14.08 -1.87 22.15
CA SER A 183 -13.20 -1.82 23.32
C SER A 183 -11.76 -1.41 22.93
N LEU A 184 -11.23 -2.02 21.86
CA LEU A 184 -9.93 -1.66 21.31
C LEU A 184 -9.90 -0.21 20.82
N VAL A 185 -10.91 0.24 20.05
CA VAL A 185 -11.02 1.63 19.57
C VAL A 185 -11.10 2.61 20.75
N ALA A 186 -11.94 2.33 21.75
CA ALA A 186 -12.10 3.14 22.96
C ALA A 186 -10.78 3.34 23.70
N SER A 187 -9.91 2.35 23.72
CA SER A 187 -8.60 2.40 24.38
C SER A 187 -7.64 3.42 23.76
N TYR A 188 -7.90 3.86 22.53
CA TYR A 188 -7.15 4.92 21.84
C TYR A 188 -7.72 6.32 22.06
N SER A 189 -8.71 6.48 22.92
CA SER A 189 -9.25 7.77 23.38
C SER A 189 -8.75 8.06 24.80
N PRO A 190 -7.70 8.88 25.02
CA PRO A 190 -7.19 9.12 26.37
C PRO A 190 -8.22 9.74 27.32
N LYS A 191 -9.10 10.61 26.80
CA LYS A 191 -10.20 11.20 27.57
C LYS A 191 -11.29 10.16 27.87
N GLY A 192 -11.58 9.29 26.88
CA GLY A 192 -12.54 8.20 27.06
C GLY A 192 -12.07 7.19 28.11
N VAL A 193 -10.78 6.79 28.09
CA VAL A 193 -10.19 5.90 29.10
C VAL A 193 -10.37 6.47 30.52
N ARG A 194 -9.99 7.74 30.73
CA ARG A 194 -10.18 8.41 32.04
C ARG A 194 -11.64 8.48 32.47
N ALA A 195 -12.56 8.71 31.53
CA ALA A 195 -13.99 8.71 31.81
C ALA A 195 -14.50 7.33 32.19
N ALA A 196 -14.03 6.27 31.54
CA ALA A 196 -14.35 4.90 31.92
C ALA A 196 -13.83 4.57 33.32
N GLU A 197 -12.59 4.94 33.64
CA GLU A 197 -12.00 4.76 34.98
C GLU A 197 -12.79 5.47 36.10
N ALA A 198 -13.42 6.60 35.77
CA ALA A 198 -14.29 7.37 36.70
C ALA A 198 -15.75 6.89 36.69
N SER A 199 -16.16 6.03 35.77
CA SER A 199 -17.52 5.50 35.69
C SER A 199 -17.71 4.32 36.66
N PRO A 200 -18.88 4.19 37.32
CA PRO A 200 -19.14 3.09 38.25
C PRO A 200 -19.03 1.68 37.63
N ASP A 201 -19.31 1.56 36.34
CA ASP A 201 -19.28 0.31 35.59
C ASP A 201 -18.00 0.14 34.78
N GLY A 202 -17.07 1.11 34.80
CA GLY A 202 -15.83 1.07 34.04
C GLY A 202 -15.99 1.15 32.52
N THR A 203 -17.16 1.61 32.03
CA THR A 203 -17.47 1.60 30.59
C THR A 203 -17.68 2.99 30.01
N ILE A 204 -17.55 3.08 28.68
CA ILE A 204 -17.94 4.25 27.88
C ILE A 204 -18.71 3.81 26.64
N ALA A 205 -19.56 4.69 26.13
CA ALA A 205 -20.35 4.43 24.94
C ALA A 205 -19.51 4.63 23.67
N VAL A 206 -19.49 3.63 22.81
CA VAL A 206 -18.96 3.70 21.45
C VAL A 206 -20.14 3.65 20.48
N ARG A 207 -20.18 4.63 19.56
CA ARG A 207 -21.13 4.64 18.47
C ARG A 207 -20.63 3.70 17.38
N VAL A 208 -21.49 2.77 16.98
CA VAL A 208 -21.32 1.90 15.83
C VAL A 208 -22.32 2.33 14.78
N GLN A 209 -21.87 2.71 13.61
CA GLN A 209 -22.72 3.15 12.51
C GLN A 209 -22.55 2.25 11.31
N ILE A 210 -23.62 1.66 10.79
CA ILE A 210 -23.66 0.80 9.60
C ILE A 210 -24.76 1.33 8.68
N ASN A 211 -24.46 1.62 7.43
CA ASN A 211 -25.41 2.13 6.43
C ASN A 211 -26.21 3.35 6.90
N GLY A 212 -25.61 4.22 7.72
CA GLY A 212 -26.25 5.41 8.26
C GLY A 212 -27.02 5.19 9.58
N GLU A 213 -27.37 3.96 9.94
CA GLU A 213 -28.00 3.63 11.22
C GLU A 213 -26.94 3.58 12.33
N SER A 214 -27.23 4.18 13.46
CA SER A 214 -26.33 4.27 14.60
C SER A 214 -26.87 3.51 15.80
N THR A 215 -26.03 2.66 16.37
CA THR A 215 -26.23 2.00 17.66
C THR A 215 -25.14 2.37 18.63
N PHE A 216 -25.33 2.10 19.92
CA PHE A 216 -24.34 2.36 20.95
C PHE A 216 -24.03 1.07 21.69
N VAL A 217 -22.74 0.81 21.89
CA VAL A 217 -22.25 -0.29 22.72
C VAL A 217 -21.44 0.29 23.88
N ASN A 218 -21.71 -0.15 25.09
CA ASN A 218 -20.93 0.23 26.27
C ASN A 218 -19.79 -0.77 26.44
N VAL A 219 -18.56 -0.28 26.46
CA VAL A 219 -17.36 -1.11 26.53
C VAL A 219 -16.34 -0.57 27.52
N ALA A 220 -15.64 -1.45 28.18
CA ALA A 220 -14.43 -1.11 28.93
C ALA A 220 -13.26 -0.95 27.93
N PRO A 221 -12.56 0.21 27.93
CA PRO A 221 -11.42 0.40 27.02
C PRO A 221 -10.27 -0.56 27.34
N LYS A 222 -9.88 -1.39 26.38
CA LYS A 222 -8.78 -2.37 26.53
C LYS A 222 -7.83 -2.33 25.36
N ARG A 223 -6.52 -2.17 25.63
CA ARG A 223 -5.46 -2.26 24.61
C ARG A 223 -5.19 -3.68 24.14
N THR A 224 -5.40 -4.64 25.02
CA THR A 224 -5.32 -6.05 24.71
C THR A 224 -6.75 -6.55 24.56
N PRO A 225 -7.25 -6.73 23.35
CA PRO A 225 -8.60 -7.22 23.10
C PRO A 225 -8.72 -8.69 23.52
N ALA A 226 -9.96 -9.16 23.68
CA ALA A 226 -10.25 -10.55 24.04
C ALA A 226 -10.04 -11.48 22.84
N LEU A 227 -10.46 -11.01 21.65
CA LEU A 227 -10.23 -11.71 20.40
C LEU A 227 -8.79 -11.46 19.90
N PRO A 228 -8.19 -12.38 19.15
CA PRO A 228 -6.78 -12.29 18.74
C PRO A 228 -6.56 -11.34 17.54
N TRP A 229 -6.93 -10.06 17.73
CA TRP A 229 -6.61 -9.02 16.76
C TRP A 229 -5.11 -8.84 16.64
N GLY A 230 -4.57 -9.02 15.45
CA GLY A 230 -3.16 -8.85 15.16
C GLY A 230 -2.90 -7.76 14.14
N GLU A 231 -1.79 -7.04 14.28
CA GLU A 231 -1.26 -6.23 13.18
C GLU A 231 -0.75 -7.14 12.07
N PRO A 232 -0.82 -6.70 10.79
CA PRO A 232 -0.27 -7.49 9.69
C PRO A 232 1.22 -7.75 9.91
N GLU A 233 1.63 -9.01 9.80
CA GLU A 233 3.02 -9.42 9.87
C GLU A 233 3.66 -9.51 8.48
N PHE A 234 4.98 -9.34 8.42
CA PHE A 234 5.73 -9.54 7.19
C PHE A 234 5.85 -11.04 6.89
N VAL A 235 5.27 -11.44 5.75
CA VAL A 235 5.42 -12.79 5.22
C VAL A 235 6.45 -12.78 4.08
N ASP A 236 7.47 -13.61 4.18
CA ASP A 236 8.38 -13.84 3.05
C ASP A 236 7.65 -14.71 2.01
N VAL A 237 6.95 -14.04 1.10
CA VAL A 237 6.13 -14.67 0.06
C VAL A 237 6.92 -15.71 -0.76
N ARG A 238 8.23 -15.47 -0.99
CA ARG A 238 9.08 -16.42 -1.72
C ARG A 238 9.23 -17.74 -0.97
N LYS A 239 9.33 -17.67 0.36
CA LYS A 239 9.40 -18.87 1.20
C LYS A 239 8.04 -19.58 1.29
N ALA A 240 6.95 -18.81 1.41
CA ALA A 240 5.60 -19.35 1.44
C ALA A 240 5.28 -20.10 0.13
N ILE A 241 5.48 -19.48 -1.04
CA ILE A 241 5.24 -20.10 -2.35
C ILE A 241 6.16 -21.33 -2.56
N LYS A 242 7.43 -21.27 -2.12
CA LYS A 242 8.32 -22.44 -2.20
C LYS A 242 7.90 -23.57 -1.28
N ALA A 243 7.27 -23.27 -0.14
CA ALA A 243 6.74 -24.30 0.76
C ALA A 243 5.50 -24.97 0.17
N GLU A 244 4.60 -24.21 -0.45
CA GLU A 244 3.40 -24.73 -1.12
C GLU A 244 3.71 -25.57 -2.37
N ASN A 245 4.76 -25.21 -3.12
CA ASN A 245 5.17 -25.91 -4.34
C ASN A 245 6.24 -26.98 -4.10
N ARG A 246 6.54 -27.35 -2.86
CA ARG A 246 7.40 -28.53 -2.61
C ARG A 246 6.58 -29.78 -2.91
N PRO A 247 7.02 -30.63 -3.87
CA PRO A 247 6.41 -31.93 -4.06
C PRO A 247 6.54 -32.69 -2.74
N THR A 248 5.40 -33.15 -2.19
CA THR A 248 5.39 -34.17 -1.14
C THR A 248 5.93 -35.45 -1.78
N PHE A 249 7.19 -35.74 -1.54
CA PHE A 249 7.70 -37.09 -1.79
C PHE A 249 7.15 -37.95 -0.62
N ASP A 250 6.02 -38.61 -0.89
CA ASP A 250 5.59 -39.72 -0.06
C ASP A 250 6.66 -40.81 -0.20
N GLU A 251 7.28 -41.19 0.92
CA GLU A 251 8.16 -42.34 1.08
C GLU A 251 7.36 -43.66 1.03
#